data_7b4aff8cdb2b3728a2c226203823e84e
#
_entry.id   7b4aff8cdb2b3728a2c226203823e84e
#
_cell.length_a   1.000
_cell.length_b   1.000
_cell.length_c   1.000
_cell.angle_alpha   90.00
_cell.angle_beta   90.00
_cell.angle_gamma   90.00
#
_symmetry.space_group_name_H-M   'P 1'
#
loop_
_entity.id
_entity.type
_entity.pdbx_description
1 polymer ?
#
loop_
_entity_poly.entity_id
_entity_poly.type
_entity_poly.pdbx_seq_one_letter_code
_entity_poly.pdbx_strand_id
1 'polypeptide(L)'
;MSPSEFVQQLVNALSLGSIYALLALGLSMVYGVLGMLNFAYGELVTIAGYSMLAATHYGLPFIVVALIGVVAAGLASVLMELVAFRPLRNASFVSLLFTSFAVAQLIQGAFRQAVSVRSRGIPVPALFDDAVQLGSVRIGVLSIITASIGAISLVALTTFMRRSRSGVAMRAASQDFTTARLSGVRANRVISLAFLISGVLAGIAGVLWIARTTSVNPTTGFVPVIQAFIASVIGGLGNLRGAVFGGFFLGTLEVFLQALLPGSLLPYAQSASLLIVVAILYVRPQGLFGQRVAAA
;
A
#
# COMPACT_ATOMS: atom_id res chain seq x y z
N MET A 1 -22.95 8.03 -18.88
CA MET A 1 -22.89 6.79 -18.09
C MET A 1 -24.29 6.33 -17.76
N SER A 2 -24.62 5.07 -18.06
CA SER A 2 -25.86 4.43 -17.61
C SER A 2 -25.80 4.16 -16.09
N PRO A 3 -26.93 4.00 -15.39
CA PRO A 3 -26.93 3.63 -13.97
C PRO A 3 -26.17 2.34 -13.68
N SER A 4 -26.20 1.37 -14.57
CA SER A 4 -25.44 0.12 -14.46
C SER A 4 -23.94 0.31 -14.58
N GLU A 5 -23.49 1.16 -15.52
CA GLU A 5 -22.06 1.53 -15.63
C GLU A 5 -21.57 2.25 -14.38
N PHE A 6 -22.37 3.14 -13.82
CA PHE A 6 -22.00 3.85 -12.59
C PHE A 6 -21.79 2.88 -11.42
N VAL A 7 -22.70 1.91 -11.21
CA VAL A 7 -22.55 0.88 -10.17
C VAL A 7 -21.30 0.04 -10.41
N GLN A 8 -21.04 -0.35 -11.65
CA GLN A 8 -19.85 -1.11 -12.01
C GLN A 8 -18.56 -0.34 -11.70
N GLN A 9 -18.50 0.96 -12.05
CA GLN A 9 -17.34 1.80 -11.72
C GLN A 9 -17.18 2.02 -10.22
N LEU A 10 -18.28 2.07 -9.46
CA LEU A 10 -18.21 2.17 -8.01
C LEU A 10 -17.55 0.91 -7.38
N VAL A 11 -17.89 -0.29 -7.86
CA VAL A 11 -17.26 -1.52 -7.40
C VAL A 11 -15.77 -1.57 -7.79
N ASN A 12 -15.44 -1.17 -9.00
CA ASN A 12 -14.05 -1.07 -9.46
C ASN A 12 -13.26 -0.05 -8.63
N ALA A 13 -13.88 1.08 -8.29
CA ALA A 13 -13.30 2.12 -7.42
C ALA A 13 -13.05 1.61 -6.00
N LEU A 14 -14.00 0.86 -5.44
CA LEU A 14 -13.82 0.21 -4.13
C LEU A 14 -12.69 -0.83 -4.17
N SER A 15 -12.59 -1.60 -5.23
CA SER A 15 -11.52 -2.58 -5.43
C SER A 15 -10.14 -1.91 -5.49
N LEU A 16 -9.95 -0.95 -6.39
CA LEU A 16 -8.67 -0.24 -6.54
C LEU A 16 -8.35 0.60 -5.29
N GLY A 17 -9.35 1.29 -4.77
CA GLY A 17 -9.26 2.09 -3.56
C GLY A 17 -8.85 1.26 -2.33
N SER A 18 -9.28 0.00 -2.24
CA SER A 18 -8.86 -0.92 -1.18
C SER A 18 -7.36 -1.22 -1.23
N ILE A 19 -6.80 -1.45 -2.43
CA ILE A 19 -5.35 -1.66 -2.60
C ILE A 19 -4.58 -0.41 -2.17
N TYR A 20 -4.99 0.76 -2.65
CA TYR A 20 -4.33 2.02 -2.29
C TYR A 20 -4.48 2.35 -0.81
N ALA A 21 -5.64 2.07 -0.21
CA ALA A 21 -5.87 2.26 1.21
C ALA A 21 -4.98 1.35 2.08
N LEU A 22 -4.79 0.08 1.71
CA LEU A 22 -3.90 -0.83 2.41
C LEU A 22 -2.44 -0.36 2.35
N LEU A 23 -1.99 0.05 1.16
CA LEU A 23 -0.64 0.56 0.98
C LEU A 23 -0.44 1.89 1.72
N ALA A 24 -1.39 2.82 1.61
CA ALA A 24 -1.32 4.11 2.31
C ALA A 24 -1.32 3.94 3.83
N LEU A 25 -2.10 2.98 4.36
CA LEU A 25 -2.09 2.63 5.78
C LEU A 25 -0.73 2.12 6.25
N GLY A 26 -0.14 1.16 5.51
CA GLY A 26 1.17 0.62 5.85
C GLY A 26 2.25 1.71 5.86
N LEU A 27 2.25 2.58 4.87
CA LEU A 27 3.18 3.72 4.78
C LEU A 27 2.94 4.72 5.93
N SER A 28 1.67 5.12 6.15
CA SER A 28 1.31 6.08 7.21
C SER A 28 1.60 5.54 8.61
N MET A 29 1.56 4.23 8.80
CA MET A 29 1.84 3.59 10.08
C MET A 29 3.34 3.69 10.44
N VAL A 30 4.24 3.44 9.49
CA VAL A 30 5.68 3.62 9.69
C VAL A 30 6.00 5.10 9.87
N TYR A 31 5.41 5.98 9.07
CA TYR A 31 5.57 7.42 9.19
C TYR A 31 5.11 7.94 10.56
N GLY A 32 3.94 7.50 11.04
CA GLY A 32 3.40 7.94 12.33
C GLY A 32 4.28 7.57 13.53
N VAL A 33 5.04 6.47 13.44
CA VAL A 33 5.93 6.01 14.53
C VAL A 33 7.32 6.60 14.44
N LEU A 34 7.87 6.77 13.23
CA LEU A 34 9.26 7.18 13.00
C LEU A 34 9.43 8.58 12.42
N GLY A 35 8.37 9.20 11.92
CA GLY A 35 8.43 10.48 11.24
C GLY A 35 9.19 10.46 9.90
N MET A 36 9.43 9.26 9.32
CA MET A 36 10.19 9.10 8.10
C MET A 36 9.35 8.56 6.93
N LEU A 37 9.65 9.04 5.73
CA LEU A 37 9.11 8.48 4.50
C LEU A 37 9.98 7.31 4.05
N ASN A 38 9.36 6.15 3.82
CA ASN A 38 10.03 4.94 3.36
C ASN A 38 9.64 4.62 1.91
N PHE A 39 10.44 5.06 0.94
CA PHE A 39 10.22 4.74 -0.47
C PHE A 39 10.57 3.30 -0.84
N ALA A 40 11.39 2.61 -0.03
CA ALA A 40 11.63 1.17 -0.18
C ALA A 40 10.39 0.33 0.16
N TYR A 41 9.35 0.94 0.72
CA TYR A 41 8.08 0.26 1.03
C TYR A 41 7.44 -0.40 -0.20
N GLY A 42 7.56 0.22 -1.38
CA GLY A 42 7.08 -0.37 -2.64
C GLY A 42 7.75 -1.69 -2.99
N GLU A 43 9.01 -1.86 -2.59
CA GLU A 43 9.75 -3.09 -2.88
C GLU A 43 9.22 -4.31 -2.11
N LEU A 44 8.43 -4.09 -1.06
CA LEU A 44 7.72 -5.18 -0.37
C LEU A 44 6.64 -5.79 -1.28
N VAL A 45 6.00 -4.99 -2.13
CA VAL A 45 5.09 -5.45 -3.19
C VAL A 45 5.85 -6.26 -4.23
N THR A 46 7.03 -5.78 -4.65
CA THR A 46 7.93 -6.48 -5.59
C THR A 46 8.39 -7.82 -5.00
N ILE A 47 8.82 -7.83 -3.72
CA ILE A 47 9.24 -9.06 -3.01
C ILE A 47 8.08 -10.05 -2.90
N ALA A 48 6.87 -9.60 -2.57
CA ALA A 48 5.69 -10.45 -2.55
C ALA A 48 5.50 -11.12 -3.91
N GLY A 49 5.57 -10.35 -5.00
CA GLY A 49 5.41 -10.87 -6.36
C GLY A 49 6.46 -11.88 -6.76
N TYR A 50 7.73 -11.61 -6.51
CA TYR A 50 8.79 -12.57 -6.82
C TYR A 50 8.74 -13.82 -5.95
N SER A 51 8.33 -13.70 -4.69
CA SER A 51 8.09 -14.85 -3.82
C SER A 51 6.92 -15.70 -4.31
N MET A 52 5.84 -15.06 -4.81
CA MET A 52 4.75 -15.75 -5.50
C MET A 52 5.26 -16.46 -6.76
N LEU A 53 6.02 -15.77 -7.61
CA LEU A 53 6.60 -16.37 -8.82
C LEU A 53 7.45 -17.61 -8.50
N ALA A 54 8.31 -17.54 -7.49
CA ALA A 54 9.11 -18.68 -7.06
C ALA A 54 8.23 -19.84 -6.55
N ALA A 55 7.15 -19.53 -5.81
CA ALA A 55 6.25 -20.54 -5.27
C ALA A 55 5.41 -21.25 -6.36
N THR A 56 5.10 -20.56 -7.48
CA THR A 56 4.35 -21.17 -8.60
C THR A 56 5.11 -22.34 -9.26
N HIS A 57 6.43 -22.36 -9.21
CA HIS A 57 7.24 -23.45 -9.75
C HIS A 57 7.01 -24.79 -9.03
N TYR A 58 6.49 -24.77 -7.81
CA TYR A 58 6.18 -25.97 -7.02
C TYR A 58 4.76 -26.48 -7.21
N GLY A 59 3.97 -25.90 -8.14
CA GLY A 59 2.59 -26.32 -8.39
C GLY A 59 1.63 -26.11 -7.22
N LEU A 60 1.95 -25.19 -6.29
CA LEU A 60 1.15 -24.93 -5.09
C LEU A 60 -0.17 -24.22 -5.44
N PRO A 61 -1.26 -24.47 -4.67
CA PRO A 61 -2.49 -23.72 -4.80
C PRO A 61 -2.26 -22.22 -4.64
N PHE A 62 -2.99 -21.39 -5.39
CA PHE A 62 -2.81 -19.93 -5.39
C PHE A 62 -2.89 -19.29 -3.99
N ILE A 63 -3.74 -19.81 -3.11
CA ILE A 63 -3.86 -19.33 -1.71
C ILE A 63 -2.54 -19.50 -0.97
N VAL A 64 -1.85 -20.63 -1.13
CA VAL A 64 -0.54 -20.89 -0.51
C VAL A 64 0.53 -19.97 -1.12
N VAL A 65 0.51 -19.80 -2.44
CA VAL A 65 1.40 -18.88 -3.16
C VAL A 65 1.20 -17.44 -2.65
N ALA A 66 -0.03 -17.01 -2.48
CA ALA A 66 -0.38 -15.69 -1.93
C ALA A 66 0.12 -15.51 -0.49
N LEU A 67 -0.09 -16.52 0.38
CA LEU A 67 0.40 -16.50 1.76
C LEU A 67 1.93 -16.40 1.83
N ILE A 68 2.65 -17.14 0.98
CA ILE A 68 4.11 -17.04 0.87
C ILE A 68 4.52 -15.62 0.50
N GLY A 69 3.84 -14.98 -0.46
CA GLY A 69 4.08 -13.59 -0.82
C GLY A 69 3.89 -12.62 0.35
N VAL A 70 2.80 -12.77 1.10
CA VAL A 70 2.52 -11.92 2.27
C VAL A 70 3.56 -12.12 3.38
N VAL A 71 3.91 -13.36 3.69
CA VAL A 71 4.93 -13.69 4.72
C VAL A 71 6.29 -13.15 4.31
N ALA A 72 6.69 -13.34 3.04
CA ALA A 72 7.95 -12.83 2.51
C ALA A 72 8.04 -11.29 2.61
N ALA A 73 6.98 -10.57 2.26
CA ALA A 73 6.92 -9.11 2.41
C ALA A 73 7.00 -8.67 3.88
N GLY A 74 6.31 -9.36 4.78
CA GLY A 74 6.37 -9.10 6.22
C GLY A 74 7.78 -9.29 6.79
N LEU A 75 8.43 -10.41 6.47
CA LEU A 75 9.80 -10.72 6.89
C LEU A 75 10.81 -9.73 6.30
N ALA A 76 10.68 -9.43 5.00
CA ALA A 76 11.54 -8.46 4.33
C ALA A 76 11.41 -7.05 4.94
N SER A 77 10.22 -6.65 5.34
CA SER A 77 9.99 -5.38 6.02
C SER A 77 10.73 -5.31 7.37
N VAL A 78 10.66 -6.37 8.17
CA VAL A 78 11.41 -6.45 9.43
C VAL A 78 12.91 -6.46 9.17
N LEU A 79 13.37 -7.23 8.19
CA LEU A 79 14.79 -7.27 7.81
C LEU A 79 15.30 -5.88 7.38
N MET A 80 14.50 -5.19 6.57
CA MET A 80 14.78 -3.82 6.13
C MET A 80 14.89 -2.86 7.33
N GLU A 81 14.00 -2.98 8.32
CA GLU A 81 14.08 -2.22 9.57
C GLU A 81 15.38 -2.51 10.31
N LEU A 82 15.70 -3.79 10.53
CA LEU A 82 16.85 -4.21 11.33
C LEU A 82 18.18 -3.80 10.69
N VAL A 83 18.31 -3.96 9.37
CA VAL A 83 19.58 -3.79 8.66
C VAL A 83 19.77 -2.35 8.20
N ALA A 84 18.77 -1.73 7.61
CA ALA A 84 18.91 -0.42 6.98
C ALA A 84 18.48 0.74 7.89
N PHE A 85 17.31 0.63 8.55
CA PHE A 85 16.76 1.78 9.28
C PHE A 85 17.13 1.83 10.75
N ARG A 86 17.31 0.68 11.41
CA ARG A 86 17.63 0.63 12.84
C ARG A 86 18.95 1.32 13.19
N PRO A 87 20.03 1.15 12.40
CA PRO A 87 21.30 1.87 12.67
C PRO A 87 21.20 3.39 12.49
N LEU A 88 20.26 3.83 11.64
CA LEU A 88 20.12 5.24 11.25
C LEU A 88 18.98 5.98 11.97
N ARG A 89 18.41 5.42 13.03
CA ARG A 89 17.26 6.03 13.74
C ARG A 89 17.51 7.42 14.30
N ASN A 90 18.77 7.74 14.62
CA ASN A 90 19.19 9.05 15.11
C ASN A 90 19.74 9.96 14.00
N ALA A 91 19.71 9.50 12.76
CA ALA A 91 20.16 10.28 11.61
C ALA A 91 19.12 11.33 11.20
N SER A 92 19.50 12.27 10.36
CA SER A 92 18.59 13.29 9.84
C SER A 92 17.50 12.66 8.96
N PHE A 93 16.35 13.34 8.85
CA PHE A 93 15.27 12.95 7.94
C PHE A 93 15.77 12.69 6.50
N VAL A 94 16.67 13.56 6.04
CA VAL A 94 17.27 13.48 4.70
C VAL A 94 18.10 12.21 4.54
N SER A 95 18.89 11.83 5.56
CA SER A 95 19.67 10.58 5.54
C SER A 95 18.77 9.35 5.45
N LEU A 96 17.66 9.31 6.21
CA LEU A 96 16.69 8.23 6.17
C LEU A 96 15.98 8.15 4.81
N LEU A 97 15.67 9.30 4.22
CA LEU A 97 15.06 9.40 2.90
C LEU A 97 15.99 8.79 1.83
N PHE A 98 17.26 9.22 1.77
CA PHE A 98 18.24 8.68 0.83
C PHE A 98 18.49 7.19 1.06
N THR A 99 18.55 6.75 2.32
CA THR A 99 18.67 5.32 2.64
C THR A 99 17.50 4.53 2.08
N SER A 100 16.27 5.04 2.18
CA SER A 100 15.10 4.35 1.62
C SER A 100 15.18 4.20 0.10
N PHE A 101 15.65 5.23 -0.61
CA PHE A 101 15.90 5.13 -2.05
C PHE A 101 17.03 4.16 -2.39
N ALA A 102 18.13 4.17 -1.63
CA ALA A 102 19.25 3.25 -1.84
C ALA A 102 18.81 1.80 -1.64
N VAL A 103 18.02 1.51 -0.60
CA VAL A 103 17.46 0.18 -0.34
C VAL A 103 16.54 -0.24 -1.50
N ALA A 104 15.68 0.66 -1.99
CA ALA A 104 14.82 0.37 -3.13
C ALA A 104 15.64 0.01 -4.37
N GLN A 105 16.66 0.80 -4.71
CA GLN A 105 17.53 0.52 -5.86
C GLN A 105 18.33 -0.77 -5.71
N LEU A 106 18.78 -1.08 -4.48
CA LEU A 106 19.48 -2.32 -4.18
C LEU A 106 18.59 -3.53 -4.41
N ILE A 107 17.35 -3.51 -3.92
CA ILE A 107 16.38 -4.61 -4.10
C ILE A 107 16.02 -4.76 -5.58
N GLN A 108 15.73 -3.67 -6.29
CA GLN A 108 15.46 -3.70 -7.74
C GLN A 108 16.65 -4.24 -8.51
N GLY A 109 17.86 -3.79 -8.19
CA GLY A 109 19.12 -4.28 -8.80
C GLY A 109 19.32 -5.77 -8.56
N ALA A 110 19.08 -6.25 -7.35
CA ALA A 110 19.17 -7.66 -7.00
C ALA A 110 18.20 -8.52 -7.84
N PHE A 111 16.94 -8.11 -8.00
CA PHE A 111 15.98 -8.83 -8.84
C PHE A 111 16.31 -8.77 -10.33
N ARG A 112 16.82 -7.63 -10.83
CA ARG A 112 17.29 -7.53 -12.22
C ARG A 112 18.41 -8.50 -12.50
N GLN A 113 19.35 -8.66 -11.59
CA GLN A 113 20.51 -9.54 -11.73
C GLN A 113 20.15 -11.01 -11.50
N ALA A 114 19.35 -11.31 -10.45
CA ALA A 114 19.08 -12.68 -10.04
C ALA A 114 17.98 -13.36 -10.88
N VAL A 115 17.01 -12.59 -11.40
CA VAL A 115 15.86 -13.17 -12.12
C VAL A 115 15.79 -12.70 -13.56
N SER A 116 15.43 -11.45 -13.80
CA SER A 116 15.31 -10.86 -15.15
C SER A 116 14.90 -9.40 -15.09
N VAL A 117 15.29 -8.63 -16.10
CA VAL A 117 14.75 -7.29 -16.35
C VAL A 117 13.32 -7.34 -16.92
N ARG A 118 12.97 -8.46 -17.59
CA ARG A 118 11.68 -8.63 -18.27
C ARG A 118 10.59 -8.99 -17.26
N SER A 119 9.37 -8.55 -17.57
CA SER A 119 8.18 -8.98 -16.82
C SER A 119 7.97 -10.49 -16.92
N ARG A 120 7.62 -11.12 -15.81
CA ARG A 120 7.32 -12.55 -15.68
C ARG A 120 5.85 -12.72 -15.33
N GLY A 121 5.14 -13.54 -16.11
CA GLY A 121 3.75 -13.88 -15.84
C GLY A 121 3.61 -14.73 -14.57
N ILE A 122 2.60 -14.46 -13.79
CA ILE A 122 2.20 -15.27 -12.63
C ILE A 122 0.84 -15.87 -12.95
N PRO A 123 0.70 -17.21 -12.96
CA PRO A 123 -0.59 -17.84 -13.18
C PRO A 123 -1.54 -17.50 -12.04
N VAL A 124 -2.70 -16.98 -12.41
CA VAL A 124 -3.80 -16.69 -11.48
C VAL A 124 -4.96 -17.67 -11.74
N PRO A 125 -5.79 -17.97 -10.74
CA PRO A 125 -6.95 -18.83 -10.94
C PRO A 125 -7.90 -18.27 -12.00
N ALA A 126 -8.42 -19.13 -12.89
CA ALA A 126 -9.40 -18.75 -13.91
C ALA A 126 -10.67 -18.11 -13.32
N LEU A 127 -10.99 -18.43 -12.05
CA LEU A 127 -12.08 -17.80 -11.30
C LEU A 127 -11.98 -16.27 -11.25
N PHE A 128 -10.78 -15.70 -11.36
CA PHE A 128 -10.58 -14.24 -11.31
C PHE A 128 -10.98 -13.54 -12.61
N ASP A 129 -11.07 -14.29 -13.71
CA ASP A 129 -11.56 -13.80 -15.00
C ASP A 129 -13.10 -13.84 -15.09
N ASP A 130 -13.75 -14.55 -14.15
CA ASP A 130 -15.20 -14.66 -14.11
C ASP A 130 -15.84 -13.34 -13.64
N ALA A 131 -17.09 -13.16 -14.03
CA ALA A 131 -17.90 -12.03 -13.60
C ALA A 131 -19.30 -12.49 -13.16
N VAL A 132 -19.73 -11.98 -12.02
CA VAL A 132 -21.10 -12.16 -11.53
C VAL A 132 -22.01 -11.16 -12.22
N GLN A 133 -23.06 -11.67 -12.87
CA GLN A 133 -24.09 -10.84 -13.51
C GLN A 133 -25.23 -10.59 -12.53
N LEU A 134 -25.43 -9.34 -12.14
CA LEU A 134 -26.54 -8.87 -11.31
C LEU A 134 -27.42 -7.95 -12.18
N GLY A 135 -28.36 -8.56 -12.90
CA GLY A 135 -29.18 -7.84 -13.88
C GLY A 135 -28.33 -7.27 -15.02
N SER A 136 -28.28 -5.95 -15.17
CA SER A 136 -27.49 -5.24 -16.18
C SER A 136 -26.05 -4.93 -15.75
N VAL A 137 -25.66 -5.25 -14.50
CA VAL A 137 -24.32 -4.97 -13.96
C VAL A 137 -23.46 -6.22 -14.02
N ARG A 138 -22.25 -6.11 -14.57
CA ARG A 138 -21.28 -7.20 -14.65
C ARG A 138 -20.09 -6.92 -13.73
N ILE A 139 -20.05 -7.55 -12.57
CA ILE A 139 -19.02 -7.33 -11.54
C ILE A 139 -17.98 -8.44 -11.63
N GLY A 140 -16.72 -8.08 -11.88
CA GLY A 140 -15.62 -9.05 -11.87
C GLY A 140 -15.40 -9.66 -10.48
N VAL A 141 -15.25 -10.98 -10.42
CA VAL A 141 -15.01 -11.73 -9.18
C VAL A 141 -13.76 -11.20 -8.46
N LEU A 142 -12.70 -10.88 -9.21
CA LEU A 142 -11.50 -10.28 -8.64
C LEU A 142 -11.78 -8.95 -7.92
N SER A 143 -12.68 -8.11 -8.43
CA SER A 143 -13.03 -6.84 -7.78
C SER A 143 -13.74 -7.07 -6.45
N ILE A 144 -14.63 -8.07 -6.38
CA ILE A 144 -15.32 -8.46 -5.14
C ILE A 144 -14.32 -9.00 -4.11
N ILE A 145 -13.43 -9.89 -4.54
CA ILE A 145 -12.39 -10.47 -3.68
C ILE A 145 -11.45 -9.37 -3.15
N THR A 146 -11.00 -8.48 -4.02
CA THR A 146 -10.11 -7.38 -3.65
C THR A 146 -10.76 -6.45 -2.63
N ALA A 147 -12.00 -6.01 -2.87
CA ALA A 147 -12.73 -5.16 -1.95
C ALA A 147 -12.98 -5.87 -0.60
N SER A 148 -13.31 -7.16 -0.63
CA SER A 148 -13.56 -7.96 0.59
C SER A 148 -12.29 -8.14 1.42
N ILE A 149 -11.17 -8.54 0.80
CA ILE A 149 -9.88 -8.70 1.48
C ILE A 149 -9.41 -7.34 2.02
N GLY A 150 -9.58 -6.27 1.24
CA GLY A 150 -9.28 -4.92 1.67
C GLY A 150 -10.07 -4.53 2.91
N ALA A 151 -11.40 -4.69 2.88
CA ALA A 151 -12.27 -4.38 4.02
C ALA A 151 -11.92 -5.20 5.26
N ILE A 152 -11.71 -6.53 5.11
CA ILE A 152 -11.30 -7.41 6.21
C ILE A 152 -9.98 -6.95 6.81
N SER A 153 -8.99 -6.65 5.98
CA SER A 153 -7.67 -6.19 6.43
C SER A 153 -7.74 -4.85 7.16
N LEU A 154 -8.57 -3.90 6.69
CA LEU A 154 -8.81 -2.62 7.34
C LEU A 154 -9.50 -2.79 8.70
N VAL A 155 -10.52 -3.64 8.78
CA VAL A 155 -11.22 -3.94 10.03
C VAL A 155 -10.28 -4.65 11.02
N ALA A 156 -9.52 -5.65 10.55
CA ALA A 156 -8.56 -6.37 11.37
C ALA A 156 -7.49 -5.43 11.95
N LEU A 157 -6.90 -4.57 11.11
CA LEU A 157 -5.91 -3.58 11.56
C LEU A 157 -6.51 -2.57 12.54
N THR A 158 -7.69 -2.04 12.24
CA THR A 158 -8.35 -1.06 13.13
C THR A 158 -8.67 -1.69 14.48
N THR A 159 -9.14 -2.93 14.49
CA THR A 159 -9.43 -3.69 15.72
C THR A 159 -8.14 -3.98 16.48
N PHE A 160 -7.08 -4.43 15.80
CA PHE A 160 -5.77 -4.63 16.39
C PHE A 160 -5.25 -3.34 17.05
N MET A 161 -5.26 -2.24 16.32
CA MET A 161 -4.80 -0.94 16.81
C MET A 161 -5.61 -0.44 18.02
N ARG A 162 -6.91 -0.74 18.08
CA ARG A 162 -7.78 -0.27 19.17
C ARG A 162 -7.74 -1.16 20.40
N ARG A 163 -7.68 -2.50 20.23
CA ARG A 163 -7.89 -3.49 21.30
C ARG A 163 -6.62 -4.15 21.80
N SER A 164 -5.55 -4.22 20.99
CA SER A 164 -4.32 -4.89 21.44
C SER A 164 -3.43 -3.93 22.23
N ARG A 165 -2.69 -4.49 23.23
CA ARG A 165 -1.69 -3.74 23.99
C ARG A 165 -0.62 -3.12 23.11
N SER A 166 -0.18 -3.86 22.09
CA SER A 166 0.80 -3.38 21.10
C SER A 166 0.24 -2.25 20.23
N GLY A 167 -1.02 -2.35 19.79
CA GLY A 167 -1.67 -1.29 19.00
C GLY A 167 -1.87 -0.01 19.83
N VAL A 168 -2.20 -0.12 21.11
CA VAL A 168 -2.26 1.04 22.02
C VAL A 168 -0.88 1.67 22.18
N ALA A 169 0.16 0.86 22.41
CA ALA A 169 1.54 1.34 22.51
C ALA A 169 2.02 2.04 21.22
N MET A 170 1.66 1.51 20.04
CA MET A 170 1.97 2.14 18.74
C MET A 170 1.27 3.50 18.58
N ARG A 171 0.00 3.61 18.97
CA ARG A 171 -0.72 4.89 18.92
C ARG A 171 -0.15 5.92 19.90
N ALA A 172 0.24 5.49 21.10
CA ALA A 172 0.91 6.37 22.06
C ALA A 172 2.25 6.86 21.50
N ALA A 173 3.06 5.96 20.93
CA ALA A 173 4.33 6.29 20.31
C ALA A 173 4.19 7.23 19.09
N SER A 174 3.09 7.14 18.32
CA SER A 174 2.83 8.03 17.19
C SER A 174 2.38 9.44 17.59
N GLN A 175 1.92 9.65 18.83
CA GLN A 175 1.59 10.96 19.37
C GLN A 175 2.80 11.64 19.99
N ASP A 176 3.48 10.94 20.89
CA ASP A 176 4.73 11.39 21.52
C ASP A 176 5.60 10.17 21.86
N PHE A 177 6.63 9.99 21.03
CA PHE A 177 7.54 8.86 21.17
C PHE A 177 8.36 8.94 22.46
N THR A 178 8.73 10.16 22.88
CA THR A 178 9.56 10.38 24.09
C THR A 178 8.76 10.06 25.34
N THR A 179 7.56 10.60 25.47
CA THR A 179 6.67 10.34 26.61
C THR A 179 6.26 8.85 26.68
N ALA A 180 5.98 8.22 25.51
CA ALA A 180 5.69 6.79 25.48
C ALA A 180 6.87 5.92 26.01
N ARG A 181 8.11 6.28 25.67
CA ARG A 181 9.32 5.60 26.22
C ARG A 181 9.44 5.75 27.74
N LEU A 182 9.22 6.96 28.25
CA LEU A 182 9.24 7.23 29.69
C LEU A 182 8.16 6.44 30.45
N SER A 183 7.02 6.16 29.79
CA SER A 183 5.93 5.32 30.30
C SER A 183 6.20 3.80 30.16
N GLY A 184 7.44 3.38 29.83
CA GLY A 184 7.85 1.98 29.76
C GLY A 184 7.57 1.28 28.42
N VAL A 185 7.15 2.00 27.38
CA VAL A 185 6.96 1.42 26.06
C VAL A 185 8.31 1.07 25.44
N ARG A 186 8.49 -0.20 25.06
CA ARG A 186 9.72 -0.69 24.43
C ARG A 186 9.80 -0.22 22.98
N ALA A 187 10.50 0.89 22.73
CA ALA A 187 10.65 1.53 21.43
C ALA A 187 10.96 0.54 20.29
N ASN A 188 11.98 -0.32 20.47
CA ASN A 188 12.40 -1.27 19.45
C ASN A 188 11.28 -2.22 19.03
N ARG A 189 10.48 -2.72 19.98
CA ARG A 189 9.36 -3.62 19.68
C ARG A 189 8.25 -2.91 18.90
N VAL A 190 7.94 -1.67 19.27
CA VAL A 190 6.91 -0.88 18.59
C VAL A 190 7.30 -0.60 17.15
N ILE A 191 8.55 -0.23 16.91
CA ILE A 191 9.05 0.08 15.56
C ILE A 191 9.08 -1.20 14.70
N SER A 192 9.69 -2.30 15.19
CA SER A 192 9.73 -3.55 14.41
C SER A 192 8.34 -4.10 14.14
N LEU A 193 7.39 -3.95 15.08
CA LEU A 193 6.01 -4.35 14.87
C LEU A 193 5.29 -3.44 13.84
N ALA A 194 5.59 -2.14 13.82
CA ALA A 194 5.08 -1.23 12.79
C ALA A 194 5.55 -1.65 11.40
N PHE A 195 6.84 -1.98 11.26
CA PHE A 195 7.38 -2.50 10.00
C PHE A 195 6.75 -3.85 9.62
N LEU A 196 6.62 -4.79 10.56
CA LEU A 196 5.99 -6.09 10.28
C LEU A 196 4.57 -5.93 9.75
N ILE A 197 3.73 -5.15 10.44
CA ILE A 197 2.33 -4.94 10.03
C ILE A 197 2.30 -4.18 8.69
N SER A 198 3.13 -3.17 8.53
CA SER A 198 3.28 -2.44 7.26
C SER A 198 3.67 -3.39 6.11
N GLY A 199 4.64 -4.30 6.36
CA GLY A 199 5.05 -5.31 5.39
C GLY A 199 3.96 -6.32 5.06
N VAL A 200 3.18 -6.76 6.04
CA VAL A 200 2.02 -7.64 5.82
C VAL A 200 0.96 -6.94 4.97
N LEU A 201 0.66 -5.66 5.25
CA LEU A 201 -0.28 -4.88 4.45
C LEU A 201 0.23 -4.68 3.01
N ALA A 202 1.53 -4.39 2.84
CA ALA A 202 2.15 -4.31 1.52
C ALA A 202 2.10 -5.66 0.78
N GLY A 203 2.31 -6.76 1.49
CA GLY A 203 2.20 -8.11 0.94
C GLY A 203 0.78 -8.43 0.47
N ILE A 204 -0.24 -8.16 1.28
CA ILE A 204 -1.66 -8.33 0.91
C ILE A 204 -1.99 -7.46 -0.32
N ALA A 205 -1.66 -6.18 -0.29
CA ALA A 205 -1.87 -5.28 -1.41
C ALA A 205 -1.09 -5.72 -2.66
N GLY A 206 0.13 -6.25 -2.48
CA GLY A 206 0.97 -6.80 -3.54
C GLY A 206 0.36 -8.02 -4.21
N VAL A 207 -0.18 -8.96 -3.42
CA VAL A 207 -0.92 -10.12 -3.95
C VAL A 207 -2.12 -9.67 -4.78
N LEU A 208 -2.91 -8.73 -4.28
CA LEU A 208 -4.07 -8.18 -4.97
C LEU A 208 -3.67 -7.41 -6.24
N TRP A 209 -2.58 -6.67 -6.19
CA TRP A 209 -2.02 -5.97 -7.35
C TRP A 209 -1.58 -6.94 -8.43
N ILE A 210 -0.86 -8.00 -8.05
CA ILE A 210 -0.39 -9.03 -8.99
C ILE A 210 -1.54 -9.85 -9.54
N ALA A 211 -2.56 -10.18 -8.74
CA ALA A 211 -3.76 -10.82 -9.23
C ALA A 211 -4.45 -9.99 -10.34
N ARG A 212 -4.34 -8.65 -10.29
CA ARG A 212 -4.88 -7.75 -11.29
C ARG A 212 -3.98 -7.59 -12.53
N THR A 213 -2.65 -7.55 -12.34
CA THR A 213 -1.68 -7.32 -13.43
C THR A 213 -1.13 -8.60 -14.04
N THR A 214 -1.35 -9.74 -13.38
CA THR A 214 -0.90 -11.09 -13.75
C THR A 214 0.59 -11.22 -14.03
N SER A 215 1.39 -10.26 -13.59
CA SER A 215 2.83 -10.22 -13.88
C SER A 215 3.62 -9.48 -12.81
N VAL A 216 4.92 -9.79 -12.74
CA VAL A 216 5.88 -9.13 -11.86
C VAL A 216 7.14 -8.75 -12.65
N ASN A 217 7.68 -7.58 -12.37
CA ASN A 217 8.97 -7.09 -12.84
C ASN A 217 9.73 -6.40 -11.69
N PRO A 218 11.03 -6.09 -11.83
CA PRO A 218 11.82 -5.48 -10.75
C PRO A 218 11.32 -4.13 -10.24
N THR A 219 10.48 -3.45 -11.00
CA THR A 219 9.91 -2.14 -10.64
C THR A 219 8.41 -2.18 -10.34
N THR A 220 7.83 -3.39 -10.16
CA THR A 220 6.38 -3.57 -9.94
C THR A 220 5.85 -2.76 -8.76
N GLY A 221 6.62 -2.60 -7.68
CA GLY A 221 6.21 -1.86 -6.50
C GLY A 221 6.32 -0.34 -6.63
N PHE A 222 6.96 0.19 -7.69
CA PHE A 222 7.22 1.63 -7.82
C PHE A 222 5.93 2.44 -7.99
N VAL A 223 5.06 2.04 -8.90
CA VAL A 223 3.77 2.73 -9.12
C VAL A 223 2.88 2.65 -7.88
N PRO A 224 2.64 1.47 -7.28
CA PRO A 224 1.85 1.35 -6.06
C PRO A 224 2.37 2.18 -4.89
N VAL A 225 3.70 2.31 -4.69
CA VAL A 225 4.22 3.11 -3.58
C VAL A 225 4.00 4.60 -3.78
N ILE A 226 4.09 5.09 -5.02
CA ILE A 226 3.78 6.49 -5.32
C ILE A 226 2.30 6.77 -5.05
N GLN A 227 1.39 5.90 -5.47
CA GLN A 227 -0.03 6.03 -5.20
C GLN A 227 -0.35 5.97 -3.69
N ALA A 228 0.32 5.08 -2.95
CA ALA A 228 0.22 5.00 -1.50
C ALA A 228 0.70 6.29 -0.81
N PHE A 229 1.81 6.85 -1.29
CA PHE A 229 2.34 8.11 -0.78
C PHE A 229 1.34 9.26 -1.02
N ILE A 230 0.86 9.40 -2.25
CA ILE A 230 -0.12 10.42 -2.61
C ILE A 230 -1.40 10.29 -1.77
N ALA A 231 -1.93 9.06 -1.65
CA ALA A 231 -3.09 8.76 -0.81
C ALA A 231 -2.86 9.15 0.66
N SER A 232 -1.65 8.86 1.18
CA SER A 232 -1.28 9.23 2.55
C SER A 232 -1.15 10.74 2.75
N VAL A 233 -0.65 11.46 1.74
CA VAL A 233 -0.55 12.94 1.77
C VAL A 233 -1.93 13.58 1.71
N ILE A 234 -2.80 13.12 0.81
CA ILE A 234 -4.21 13.58 0.73
C ILE A 234 -4.92 13.34 2.05
N GLY A 235 -4.72 12.16 2.62
CA GLY A 235 -5.32 11.78 3.89
C GLY A 235 -4.76 12.52 5.11
N GLY A 236 -3.55 13.10 4.98
CA GLY A 236 -2.75 13.65 6.08
C GLY A 236 -1.75 12.62 6.60
N LEU A 237 -0.46 12.87 6.39
CA LEU A 237 0.64 11.97 6.76
C LEU A 237 0.58 11.59 8.25
N GLY A 238 0.68 10.28 8.53
CA GLY A 238 0.63 9.74 9.90
C GLY A 238 -0.79 9.56 10.45
N ASN A 239 -1.82 10.06 9.79
CA ASN A 239 -3.21 9.83 10.17
C ASN A 239 -3.75 8.56 9.49
N LEU A 240 -3.91 7.49 10.26
CA LEU A 240 -4.36 6.19 9.73
C LEU A 240 -5.77 6.25 9.10
N ARG A 241 -6.68 7.03 9.67
CA ARG A 241 -8.03 7.20 9.10
C ARG A 241 -7.97 8.00 7.81
N GLY A 242 -7.17 9.06 7.80
CA GLY A 242 -6.93 9.87 6.62
C GLY A 242 -6.31 9.05 5.48
N ALA A 243 -5.33 8.20 5.76
CA ALA A 243 -4.71 7.33 4.77
C ALA A 243 -5.71 6.39 4.07
N VAL A 244 -6.66 5.81 4.83
CA VAL A 244 -7.75 4.98 4.27
C VAL A 244 -8.61 5.81 3.33
N PHE A 245 -9.08 6.96 3.80
CA PHE A 245 -9.88 7.87 2.98
C PHE A 245 -9.14 8.33 1.72
N GLY A 246 -7.86 8.69 1.86
CA GLY A 246 -7.02 9.10 0.74
C GLY A 246 -6.86 7.99 -0.30
N GLY A 247 -6.70 6.72 0.15
CA GLY A 247 -6.63 5.56 -0.73
C GLY A 247 -7.91 5.32 -1.51
N PHE A 248 -9.07 5.35 -0.85
CA PHE A 248 -10.37 5.24 -1.51
C PHE A 248 -10.66 6.42 -2.42
N PHE A 249 -10.35 7.63 -1.99
CA PHE A 249 -10.50 8.83 -2.81
C PHE A 249 -9.67 8.74 -4.10
N LEU A 250 -8.40 8.38 -3.98
CA LEU A 250 -7.51 8.27 -5.13
C LEU A 250 -7.95 7.14 -6.09
N GLY A 251 -8.32 5.98 -5.55
CA GLY A 251 -8.82 4.86 -6.35
C GLY A 251 -10.13 5.22 -7.07
N THR A 252 -11.04 5.92 -6.39
CA THR A 252 -12.29 6.42 -6.98
C THR A 252 -12.00 7.43 -8.08
N LEU A 253 -11.14 8.41 -7.82
CA LEU A 253 -10.75 9.43 -8.79
C LEU A 253 -10.16 8.80 -10.05
N GLU A 254 -9.25 7.85 -9.91
CA GLU A 254 -8.59 7.18 -11.03
C GLU A 254 -9.57 6.38 -11.88
N VAL A 255 -10.44 5.58 -11.24
CA VAL A 255 -11.44 4.77 -11.95
C VAL A 255 -12.46 5.65 -12.70
N PHE A 256 -12.96 6.71 -12.06
CA PHE A 256 -13.91 7.61 -12.73
C PHE A 256 -13.26 8.43 -13.85
N LEU A 257 -12.00 8.85 -13.69
CA LEU A 257 -11.27 9.50 -14.80
C LEU A 257 -11.11 8.56 -15.99
N GLN A 258 -10.74 7.29 -15.74
CA GLN A 258 -10.65 6.29 -16.82
C GLN A 258 -12.01 6.04 -17.51
N ALA A 259 -13.11 6.13 -16.77
CA ALA A 259 -14.45 5.94 -17.34
C ALA A 259 -15.01 7.15 -18.07
N LEU A 260 -14.58 8.38 -17.72
CA LEU A 260 -15.11 9.62 -18.27
C LEU A 260 -14.26 10.17 -19.41
N LEU A 261 -12.95 9.86 -19.45
CA LEU A 261 -12.05 10.36 -20.47
C LEU A 261 -12.28 9.66 -21.82
N PRO A 262 -12.26 10.42 -22.93
CA PRO A 262 -12.27 9.85 -24.27
C PRO A 262 -11.07 8.92 -24.48
N GLY A 263 -11.20 7.92 -25.36
CA GLY A 263 -10.15 6.92 -25.62
C GLY A 263 -8.78 7.50 -25.95
N SER A 264 -8.72 8.65 -26.62
CA SER A 264 -7.48 9.37 -26.94
C SER A 264 -6.75 9.94 -25.70
N LEU A 265 -7.47 10.19 -24.60
CA LEU A 265 -6.94 10.76 -23.37
C LEU A 265 -6.76 9.73 -22.25
N LEU A 266 -7.16 8.47 -22.45
CA LEU A 266 -6.97 7.39 -21.46
C LEU A 266 -5.53 7.23 -20.97
N PRO A 267 -4.47 7.32 -21.81
CA PRO A 267 -3.09 7.23 -21.33
C PRO A 267 -2.71 8.33 -20.33
N TYR A 268 -3.44 9.44 -20.33
CA TYR A 268 -3.21 10.57 -19.41
C TYR A 268 -4.07 10.53 -18.14
N ALA A 269 -4.95 9.53 -17.98
CA ALA A 269 -5.85 9.44 -16.81
C ALA A 269 -5.10 9.47 -15.48
N GLN A 270 -3.99 8.75 -15.38
CA GLN A 270 -3.15 8.74 -14.18
C GLN A 270 -2.49 10.11 -13.94
N SER A 271 -1.98 10.76 -14.97
CA SER A 271 -1.41 12.11 -14.85
C SER A 271 -2.47 13.15 -14.49
N ALA A 272 -3.68 13.02 -15.03
CA ALA A 272 -4.82 13.88 -14.68
C ALA A 272 -5.22 13.70 -13.21
N SER A 273 -5.24 12.46 -12.69
CA SER A 273 -5.51 12.22 -11.28
C SER A 273 -4.47 12.90 -10.37
N LEU A 274 -3.20 12.84 -10.74
CA LEU A 274 -2.13 13.52 -10.01
C LEU A 274 -2.27 15.05 -10.03
N LEU A 275 -2.63 15.63 -11.16
CA LEU A 275 -2.88 17.08 -11.26
C LEU A 275 -4.04 17.54 -10.37
N ILE A 276 -5.12 16.76 -10.33
CA ILE A 276 -6.26 17.05 -9.42
C ILE A 276 -5.80 16.98 -7.97
N VAL A 277 -5.00 15.99 -7.61
CA VAL A 277 -4.43 15.86 -6.27
C VAL A 277 -3.55 17.06 -5.92
N VAL A 278 -2.67 17.48 -6.82
CA VAL A 278 -1.83 18.67 -6.61
C VAL A 278 -2.69 19.91 -6.42
N ALA A 279 -3.76 20.09 -7.21
CA ALA A 279 -4.70 21.20 -7.04
C ALA A 279 -5.41 21.15 -5.67
N ILE A 280 -5.81 19.97 -5.20
CA ILE A 280 -6.40 19.81 -3.85
C ILE A 280 -5.39 20.19 -2.77
N LEU A 281 -4.14 19.73 -2.88
CA LEU A 281 -3.08 20.03 -1.91
C LEU A 281 -2.65 21.49 -1.96
N TYR A 282 -2.73 22.16 -3.11
CA TYR A 282 -2.52 23.61 -3.21
C TYR A 282 -3.53 24.39 -2.38
N VAL A 283 -4.82 23.97 -2.39
CA VAL A 283 -5.89 24.59 -1.60
C VAL A 283 -5.86 24.15 -0.13
N ARG A 284 -5.46 22.89 0.13
CA ARG A 284 -5.38 22.29 1.48
C ARG A 284 -4.04 21.56 1.69
N PRO A 285 -2.95 22.28 1.98
CA PRO A 285 -1.61 21.69 2.07
C PRO A 285 -1.44 20.68 3.20
N GLN A 286 -2.35 20.68 4.17
CA GLN A 286 -2.34 19.72 5.31
C GLN A 286 -3.07 18.40 4.99
N GLY A 287 -3.61 18.25 3.77
CA GLY A 287 -4.47 17.14 3.39
C GLY A 287 -5.91 17.30 3.94
N LEU A 288 -6.77 16.34 3.61
CA LEU A 288 -8.20 16.39 3.97
C LEU A 288 -8.45 16.20 5.47
N PHE A 289 -7.59 15.43 6.15
CA PHE A 289 -7.70 15.07 7.57
C PHE A 289 -6.45 15.45 8.39
N GLY A 290 -5.56 16.28 7.83
CA GLY A 290 -4.38 16.77 8.52
C GLY A 290 -4.75 17.64 9.72
N GLN A 291 -4.03 17.49 10.83
CA GLN A 291 -4.16 18.39 11.96
C GLN A 291 -3.49 19.73 11.62
N ARG A 292 -4.16 20.84 11.93
CA ARG A 292 -3.51 22.15 11.88
C ARG A 292 -2.35 22.13 12.88
N VAL A 293 -1.12 22.14 12.40
CA VAL A 293 0.02 22.52 13.23
C VAL A 293 -0.23 23.98 13.54
N ALA A 294 -0.56 24.28 14.79
CA ALA A 294 -0.59 25.66 15.25
C ALA A 294 0.80 26.22 14.98
N ALA A 295 0.89 27.24 14.12
CA ALA A 295 2.12 27.98 13.91
C ALA A 295 2.52 28.54 15.26
N ALA A 296 3.66 28.04 15.79
CA ALA A 296 4.29 28.61 16.96
C ALA A 296 5.07 29.86 16.56
#